data_6da0068e4f750610c276848c026ae77f
#
_entry.id   6da0068e4f750610c276848c026ae77f
#
_cell.length_a   1.000
_cell.length_b   1.000
_cell.length_c   1.000
_cell.angle_alpha   90.00
_cell.angle_beta   90.00
_cell.angle_gamma   90.00
#
_symmetry.space_group_name_H-M   'P 1'
#
loop_
_entity.id
_entity.type
_entity.pdbx_description
1 polymer ?
#
loop_
_entity_poly.entity_id
_entity_poly.type
_entity_poly.pdbx_seq_one_letter_code
_entity_poly.pdbx_strand_id
1 'polypeptide(L)'
;MTLFDLTESELRRRTSLKWNVYAPDVLPLWVAEMDVRVLPEVVTAVTEALEAGDTGYPWGTRYAEAYADMADARWGWRPELDQLRRSGDVMNAILSLLLGNTAEGDHVVLNPPVYPPFWQVVEGYRRHVTQVPLTASGRLDLAALEAAFTGPDRPTAYLLCSPHNPNGTVHTAEELSAVARLCREHGVLLVVDEIHAPLVDPGNEFVPVLSLPDAQNAVVAFSAGKGWNLPAFKAGLYVRGTDAVAAFDALPPLANQSTGQMATIAHTAALRHGQAWVDAVMVEVAANKDLLGRLVDDLLPGVTYQRAPGTYLAWLDCTGLGLENPRDHFVARAKVGLNSGSDFGPDHGRFVRMNLATSPALITEAVERMAASLR
;
A
#
# COMPACT_ATOMS: atom_id res chain seq x y z
N MET A 1 -16.99 10.28 17.82
CA MET A 1 -17.84 9.87 16.65
C MET A 1 -17.01 8.84 15.93
N THR A 2 -17.52 7.64 15.69
CA THR A 2 -16.77 6.61 14.95
C THR A 2 -16.79 6.94 13.46
N LEU A 3 -15.68 6.68 12.75
CA LEU A 3 -15.56 6.87 11.31
C LEU A 3 -16.14 5.70 10.53
N PHE A 4 -16.09 4.49 11.08
CA PHE A 4 -16.68 3.28 10.50
C PHE A 4 -18.15 3.10 10.93
N ASP A 5 -18.97 4.14 10.69
CA ASP A 5 -20.37 4.22 11.10
C ASP A 5 -21.40 3.84 10.02
N LEU A 6 -20.92 3.53 8.81
CA LEU A 6 -21.78 3.15 7.70
C LEU A 6 -22.36 1.75 7.90
N THR A 7 -23.66 1.64 7.70
CA THR A 7 -24.36 0.36 7.69
C THR A 7 -24.02 -0.43 6.41
N GLU A 8 -24.14 -1.76 6.46
CA GLU A 8 -23.98 -2.61 5.27
C GLU A 8 -24.89 -2.16 4.12
N SER A 9 -26.15 -1.79 4.43
CA SER A 9 -27.10 -1.29 3.43
C SER A 9 -26.63 -0.01 2.73
N GLU A 10 -25.97 0.92 3.44
CA GLU A 10 -25.36 2.11 2.84
C GLU A 10 -24.15 1.76 1.99
N LEU A 11 -23.31 0.84 2.46
CA LEU A 11 -22.12 0.38 1.74
C LEU A 11 -22.48 -0.36 0.44
N ARG A 12 -23.53 -1.16 0.44
CA ARG A 12 -24.01 -1.87 -0.75
C ARG A 12 -24.61 -0.95 -1.84
N ARG A 13 -24.88 0.31 -1.55
CA ARG A 13 -25.24 1.31 -2.57
C ARG A 13 -24.05 1.87 -3.33
N ARG A 14 -22.82 1.60 -2.87
CA ARG A 14 -21.59 2.00 -3.58
C ARG A 14 -21.47 1.22 -4.88
N THR A 15 -20.93 1.88 -5.91
CA THR A 15 -20.70 1.28 -7.23
C THR A 15 -19.24 0.88 -7.44
N SER A 16 -18.36 1.12 -6.44
CA SER A 16 -16.95 0.75 -6.50
C SER A 16 -16.74 -0.76 -6.39
N LEU A 17 -15.54 -1.18 -6.75
CA LEU A 17 -15.14 -2.58 -6.89
C LEU A 17 -15.40 -3.42 -5.62
N LYS A 18 -15.13 -2.85 -4.43
CA LYS A 18 -15.20 -3.59 -3.16
C LYS A 18 -16.54 -4.29 -2.97
N TRP A 19 -17.64 -3.57 -3.15
CA TRP A 19 -19.00 -4.02 -2.85
C TRP A 19 -19.74 -4.64 -4.05
N ASN A 20 -19.11 -4.73 -5.26
CA ASN A 20 -19.79 -5.16 -6.48
C ASN A 20 -19.19 -6.41 -7.15
N VAL A 21 -17.99 -6.86 -6.76
CA VAL A 21 -17.36 -8.04 -7.37
C VAL A 21 -18.01 -9.34 -6.95
N TYR A 22 -18.41 -9.44 -5.68
CA TYR A 22 -19.05 -10.63 -5.15
C TYR A 22 -20.57 -10.54 -5.19
N ALA A 23 -21.24 -11.71 -5.14
CA ALA A 23 -22.69 -11.80 -4.97
C ALA A 23 -23.17 -11.08 -3.70
N PRO A 24 -24.42 -10.59 -3.65
CA PRO A 24 -24.93 -9.77 -2.54
C PRO A 24 -24.91 -10.45 -1.16
N ASP A 25 -24.86 -11.78 -1.08
CA ASP A 25 -24.77 -12.56 0.15
C ASP A 25 -23.33 -12.72 0.69
N VAL A 26 -22.32 -12.28 -0.10
CA VAL A 26 -20.90 -12.32 0.29
C VAL A 26 -20.49 -10.99 0.92
N LEU A 27 -19.91 -11.04 2.12
CA LEU A 27 -19.36 -9.89 2.82
C LEU A 27 -17.94 -9.59 2.32
N PRO A 28 -17.69 -8.44 1.65
CA PRO A 28 -16.42 -8.19 0.97
C PRO A 28 -15.39 -7.51 1.88
N LEU A 29 -14.40 -8.27 2.34
CA LEU A 29 -13.26 -7.78 3.13
C LEU A 29 -11.92 -8.02 2.41
N TRP A 30 -11.88 -7.84 1.09
CA TRP A 30 -10.75 -8.20 0.24
C TRP A 30 -9.90 -7.02 -0.22
N VAL A 31 -10.48 -6.04 -0.92
CA VAL A 31 -9.73 -4.92 -1.52
C VAL A 31 -9.45 -3.82 -0.50
N ALA A 32 -8.30 -3.17 -0.66
CA ALA A 32 -7.86 -2.09 0.21
C ALA A 32 -8.59 -0.76 -0.12
N GLU A 33 -9.91 -0.74 0.18
CA GLU A 33 -10.80 0.43 0.23
C GLU A 33 -11.43 0.49 1.62
N MET A 34 -11.58 1.69 2.19
CA MET A 34 -12.16 1.87 3.52
C MET A 34 -13.68 2.07 3.45
N ASP A 35 -14.39 1.55 4.44
CA ASP A 35 -15.84 1.74 4.60
C ASP A 35 -16.14 3.00 5.44
N VAL A 36 -15.65 4.13 4.98
CA VAL A 36 -15.79 5.46 5.60
C VAL A 36 -16.46 6.44 4.66
N ARG A 37 -16.94 7.56 5.21
CA ARG A 37 -17.30 8.73 4.41
C ARG A 37 -16.04 9.45 3.94
N VAL A 38 -16.12 10.10 2.79
CA VAL A 38 -15.01 10.95 2.29
C VAL A 38 -14.80 12.12 3.24
N LEU A 39 -13.55 12.49 3.46
CA LEU A 39 -13.16 13.68 4.22
C LEU A 39 -13.92 14.92 3.71
N PRO A 40 -14.65 15.67 4.56
CA PRO A 40 -15.48 16.81 4.12
C PRO A 40 -14.74 17.87 3.32
N GLU A 41 -13.49 18.15 3.67
CA GLU A 41 -12.65 19.15 3.00
C GLU A 41 -12.31 18.72 1.56
N VAL A 42 -12.21 17.42 1.31
CA VAL A 42 -12.05 16.88 -0.06
C VAL A 42 -13.34 17.10 -0.85
N VAL A 43 -14.50 16.80 -0.26
CA VAL A 43 -15.80 17.03 -0.91
C VAL A 43 -15.97 18.49 -1.28
N THR A 44 -15.70 19.40 -0.34
CA THR A 44 -15.78 20.86 -0.54
C THR A 44 -14.87 21.30 -1.69
N ALA A 45 -13.57 20.96 -1.63
CA ALA A 45 -12.59 21.40 -2.61
C ALA A 45 -12.92 20.91 -4.04
N VAL A 46 -13.38 19.67 -4.20
CA VAL A 46 -13.77 19.13 -5.50
C VAL A 46 -15.05 19.78 -6.02
N THR A 47 -16.04 20.02 -5.14
CA THR A 47 -17.30 20.67 -5.51
C THR A 47 -17.06 22.10 -5.98
N GLU A 48 -16.30 22.89 -5.23
CA GLU A 48 -15.94 24.28 -5.57
C GLU A 48 -15.21 24.34 -6.91
N ALA A 49 -14.27 23.43 -7.18
CA ALA A 49 -13.57 23.36 -8.45
C ALA A 49 -14.52 23.06 -9.63
N LEU A 50 -15.47 22.13 -9.44
CA LEU A 50 -16.48 21.80 -10.46
C LEU A 50 -17.42 22.98 -10.73
N GLU A 51 -17.89 23.66 -9.68
CA GLU A 51 -18.74 24.86 -9.79
C GLU A 51 -18.02 26.01 -10.47
N ALA A 52 -16.70 26.16 -10.24
CA ALA A 52 -15.86 27.16 -10.92
C ALA A 52 -15.49 26.78 -12.37
N GLY A 53 -15.80 25.55 -12.82
CA GLY A 53 -15.39 25.06 -14.12
C GLY A 53 -13.88 24.80 -14.24
N ASP A 54 -13.15 24.59 -13.11
CA ASP A 54 -11.71 24.28 -13.07
C ASP A 54 -11.44 22.82 -13.40
N THR A 55 -11.76 22.44 -14.65
CA THR A 55 -11.64 21.07 -15.18
C THR A 55 -10.52 20.91 -16.20
N GLY A 56 -9.58 21.85 -16.23
CA GLY A 56 -8.43 21.85 -17.15
C GLY A 56 -7.33 20.86 -16.75
N TYR A 57 -6.18 21.01 -17.37
CA TYR A 57 -5.00 20.22 -17.01
C TYR A 57 -4.35 20.71 -15.72
N PRO A 58 -3.86 19.81 -14.84
CA PRO A 58 -3.23 20.21 -13.59
C PRO A 58 -1.96 21.05 -13.83
N TRP A 59 -1.83 22.13 -13.06
CA TRP A 59 -0.73 23.07 -13.17
C TRP A 59 -0.14 23.42 -11.81
N GLY A 60 1.16 23.80 -11.81
CA GLY A 60 1.85 24.30 -10.62
C GLY A 60 2.27 23.19 -9.64
N THR A 61 2.63 23.62 -8.43
CA THR A 61 3.30 22.81 -7.40
C THR A 61 2.46 22.50 -6.18
N ARG A 62 1.21 22.97 -6.11
CA ARG A 62 0.34 22.87 -4.92
C ARG A 62 0.24 21.47 -4.31
N TYR A 63 0.21 20.43 -5.15
CA TYR A 63 0.15 19.04 -4.68
C TYR A 63 1.48 18.59 -4.08
N ALA A 64 2.59 18.95 -4.71
CA ALA A 64 3.94 18.69 -4.21
C ALA A 64 4.20 19.45 -2.90
N GLU A 65 3.81 20.74 -2.83
CA GLU A 65 3.89 21.56 -1.62
C GLU A 65 3.09 20.93 -0.47
N ALA A 66 1.84 20.51 -0.73
CA ALA A 66 1.01 19.89 0.28
C ALA A 66 1.62 18.57 0.82
N TYR A 67 2.29 17.79 -0.04
CA TYR A 67 3.02 16.61 0.40
C TYR A 67 4.24 16.99 1.25
N ALA A 68 5.05 17.96 0.80
CA ALA A 68 6.22 18.40 1.55
C ALA A 68 5.86 18.97 2.93
N ASP A 69 4.79 19.77 3.00
CA ASP A 69 4.26 20.32 4.26
C ASP A 69 3.76 19.19 5.19
N MET A 70 3.05 18.21 4.65
CA MET A 70 2.58 17.05 5.41
C MET A 70 3.73 16.18 5.92
N ALA A 71 4.73 15.91 5.08
CA ALA A 71 5.89 15.10 5.44
C ALA A 71 6.72 15.77 6.54
N ASP A 72 6.90 17.11 6.47
CA ASP A 72 7.56 17.89 7.51
C ASP A 72 6.79 17.81 8.84
N ALA A 73 5.50 18.10 8.80
CA ALA A 73 4.66 18.10 9.99
C ALA A 73 4.51 16.72 10.65
N ARG A 74 4.46 15.64 9.85
CA ARG A 74 4.16 14.29 10.33
C ARG A 74 5.41 13.48 10.67
N TRP A 75 6.49 13.67 9.89
CA TRP A 75 7.70 12.83 9.97
C TRP A 75 8.98 13.63 10.20
N GLY A 76 8.90 14.96 10.35
CA GLY A 76 10.07 15.83 10.58
C GLY A 76 11.05 15.85 9.39
N TRP A 77 10.57 15.50 8.20
CA TRP A 77 11.37 15.49 6.98
C TRP A 77 10.64 16.21 5.84
N ARG A 78 11.35 17.11 5.18
CA ARG A 78 10.79 17.91 4.07
C ARG A 78 11.62 17.75 2.80
N PRO A 79 11.07 17.16 1.73
CA PRO A 79 11.73 17.16 0.42
C PRO A 79 11.68 18.54 -0.22
N GLU A 80 12.69 18.87 -1.01
CA GLU A 80 12.68 20.05 -1.86
C GLU A 80 11.74 19.85 -3.07
N LEU A 81 11.13 20.94 -3.55
CA LEU A 81 10.11 20.84 -4.60
C LEU A 81 10.66 20.31 -5.94
N ASP A 82 11.94 20.50 -6.24
CA ASP A 82 12.59 19.97 -7.43
C ASP A 82 12.80 18.44 -7.37
N GLN A 83 12.70 17.86 -6.17
CA GLN A 83 12.74 16.41 -5.96
C GLN A 83 11.38 15.73 -6.24
N LEU A 84 10.31 16.50 -6.49
CA LEU A 84 8.97 15.99 -6.66
C LEU A 84 8.45 16.15 -8.10
N ARG A 85 7.85 15.09 -8.63
CA ARG A 85 7.10 15.13 -9.90
C ARG A 85 5.76 14.42 -9.72
N ARG A 86 4.72 14.88 -10.43
CA ARG A 86 3.40 14.24 -10.40
C ARG A 86 3.41 12.92 -11.17
N SER A 87 2.59 11.97 -10.72
CA SER A 87 2.27 10.72 -11.40
C SER A 87 0.76 10.47 -11.40
N GLY A 88 0.28 9.60 -12.28
CA GLY A 88 -1.13 9.21 -12.33
C GLY A 88 -1.59 8.45 -11.09
N ASP A 89 -0.76 7.58 -10.57
CA ASP A 89 -0.89 6.88 -9.27
C ASP A 89 0.45 6.21 -8.94
N VAL A 90 0.52 5.49 -7.82
CA VAL A 90 1.76 4.80 -7.40
C VAL A 90 2.17 3.69 -8.38
N MET A 91 1.21 2.91 -8.92
CA MET A 91 1.57 1.87 -9.88
C MET A 91 2.07 2.44 -11.20
N ASN A 92 1.50 3.58 -11.65
CA ASN A 92 2.01 4.31 -12.82
C ASN A 92 3.41 4.89 -12.54
N ALA A 93 3.66 5.38 -11.31
CA ALA A 93 4.98 5.83 -10.90
C ALA A 93 6.01 4.70 -10.97
N ILE A 94 5.73 3.57 -10.34
CA ILE A 94 6.60 2.40 -10.31
C ILE A 94 6.88 1.90 -11.74
N LEU A 95 5.84 1.72 -12.55
CA LEU A 95 5.99 1.30 -13.94
C LEU A 95 6.92 2.26 -14.72
N SER A 96 6.68 3.56 -14.62
CA SER A 96 7.49 4.56 -15.33
C SER A 96 8.95 4.57 -14.88
N LEU A 97 9.20 4.38 -13.57
CA LEU A 97 10.55 4.25 -13.03
C LEU A 97 11.25 3.00 -13.57
N LEU A 98 10.57 1.86 -13.59
CA LEU A 98 11.15 0.63 -14.14
C LEU A 98 11.40 0.75 -15.64
N LEU A 99 10.45 1.29 -16.41
CA LEU A 99 10.62 1.46 -17.86
C LEU A 99 11.78 2.40 -18.22
N GLY A 100 11.97 3.46 -17.45
CA GLY A 100 13.05 4.43 -17.69
C GLY A 100 14.43 3.95 -17.24
N ASN A 101 14.49 3.08 -16.23
CA ASN A 101 15.75 2.74 -15.55
C ASN A 101 16.16 1.28 -15.67
N THR A 102 15.38 0.45 -16.37
CA THR A 102 15.71 -0.97 -16.61
C THR A 102 15.43 -1.33 -18.06
N ALA A 103 16.11 -2.34 -18.58
CA ALA A 103 15.89 -2.90 -19.90
C ALA A 103 15.01 -4.16 -19.86
N GLU A 104 14.49 -4.62 -21.03
CA GLU A 104 13.87 -5.93 -21.15
C GLU A 104 14.90 -7.02 -20.81
N GLY A 105 14.47 -8.00 -20.00
CA GLY A 105 15.34 -9.07 -19.50
C GLY A 105 16.07 -8.75 -18.19
N ASP A 106 16.04 -7.50 -17.73
CA ASP A 106 16.62 -7.14 -16.44
C ASP A 106 15.86 -7.77 -15.27
N HIS A 107 16.56 -7.98 -14.18
CA HIS A 107 16.02 -8.50 -12.93
C HIS A 107 15.61 -7.40 -11.96
N VAL A 108 14.45 -7.59 -11.33
CA VAL A 108 13.92 -6.70 -10.29
C VAL A 108 13.64 -7.52 -9.03
N VAL A 109 14.18 -7.09 -7.89
CA VAL A 109 13.95 -7.78 -6.62
C VAL A 109 12.58 -7.44 -6.06
N LEU A 110 11.85 -8.47 -5.59
CA LEU A 110 10.63 -8.39 -4.79
C LEU A 110 10.76 -9.23 -3.52
N ASN A 111 10.06 -8.82 -2.45
CA ASN A 111 10.04 -9.54 -1.16
C ASN A 111 8.67 -10.22 -0.92
N PRO A 112 8.41 -11.41 -1.43
CA PRO A 112 7.19 -12.14 -1.09
C PRO A 112 7.07 -12.43 0.42
N PRO A 113 5.81 -12.45 0.96
CA PRO A 113 4.57 -12.09 0.29
C PRO A 113 4.52 -10.60 -0.01
N VAL A 114 4.18 -10.20 -1.24
CA VAL A 114 4.16 -8.77 -1.64
C VAL A 114 2.97 -8.45 -2.54
N TYR A 115 2.62 -7.20 -2.62
CA TYR A 115 1.47 -6.66 -3.37
C TYR A 115 1.40 -7.21 -4.81
N PRO A 116 0.29 -7.88 -5.20
CA PRO A 116 0.19 -8.61 -6.47
C PRO A 116 0.52 -7.79 -7.73
N PRO A 117 0.12 -6.51 -7.86
CA PRO A 117 0.49 -5.71 -9.01
C PRO A 117 1.99 -5.48 -9.22
N PHE A 118 2.85 -5.72 -8.21
CA PHE A 118 4.30 -5.65 -8.40
C PHE A 118 4.81 -6.74 -9.35
N TRP A 119 4.25 -7.96 -9.25
CA TRP A 119 4.53 -9.04 -10.19
C TRP A 119 4.10 -8.65 -11.61
N GLN A 120 2.88 -8.10 -11.73
CA GLN A 120 2.33 -7.69 -13.02
C GLN A 120 3.14 -6.58 -13.69
N VAL A 121 3.66 -5.61 -12.92
CA VAL A 121 4.45 -4.51 -13.48
C VAL A 121 5.86 -4.95 -13.86
N VAL A 122 6.43 -5.95 -13.20
CA VAL A 122 7.75 -6.49 -13.55
C VAL A 122 7.63 -7.43 -14.74
N GLU A 123 6.86 -8.51 -14.62
CA GLU A 123 6.79 -9.57 -15.63
C GLU A 123 5.99 -9.15 -16.86
N GLY A 124 4.90 -8.37 -16.67
CA GLY A 124 4.07 -7.85 -17.76
C GLY A 124 4.83 -6.92 -18.72
N TYR A 125 5.93 -6.35 -18.28
CA TYR A 125 6.82 -5.52 -19.10
C TYR A 125 8.18 -6.17 -19.36
N ARG A 126 8.25 -7.51 -19.34
CA ARG A 126 9.39 -8.34 -19.73
C ARG A 126 10.65 -8.14 -18.88
N ARG A 127 10.49 -7.84 -17.59
CA ARG A 127 11.55 -7.95 -16.61
C ARG A 127 11.38 -9.27 -15.86
N HIS A 128 12.42 -9.75 -15.23
CA HIS A 128 12.39 -10.96 -14.42
C HIS A 128 12.29 -10.61 -12.94
N VAL A 129 11.48 -11.35 -12.20
CA VAL A 129 11.42 -11.19 -10.74
C VAL A 129 12.52 -12.02 -10.09
N THR A 130 13.38 -11.39 -9.32
CA THR A 130 14.26 -12.05 -8.36
C THR A 130 13.57 -12.02 -6.99
N GLN A 131 13.17 -13.19 -6.51
CA GLN A 131 12.47 -13.31 -5.24
C GLN A 131 13.46 -13.38 -4.08
N VAL A 132 13.33 -12.46 -3.12
CA VAL A 132 13.99 -12.52 -1.83
C VAL A 132 12.91 -12.46 -0.76
N PRO A 133 12.34 -13.60 -0.33
CA PRO A 133 11.25 -13.62 0.63
C PRO A 133 11.60 -12.91 1.93
N LEU A 134 10.58 -12.34 2.58
CA LEU A 134 10.74 -11.87 3.95
C LEU A 134 11.05 -13.05 4.87
N THR A 135 11.72 -12.76 5.99
CA THR A 135 11.92 -13.75 7.06
C THR A 135 10.58 -14.22 7.64
N ALA A 136 10.58 -15.30 8.40
CA ALA A 136 9.37 -15.79 9.09
C ALA A 136 8.73 -14.76 10.04
N SER A 137 9.53 -13.79 10.54
CA SER A 137 9.03 -12.66 11.34
C SER A 137 8.54 -11.47 10.49
N GLY A 138 8.51 -11.61 9.16
CA GLY A 138 8.06 -10.57 8.24
C GLY A 138 9.06 -9.43 8.03
N ARG A 139 10.36 -9.64 8.37
CA ARG A 139 11.43 -8.64 8.22
C ARG A 139 12.25 -8.90 6.95
N LEU A 140 13.02 -7.90 6.52
CA LEU A 140 13.94 -8.01 5.39
C LEU A 140 15.10 -8.97 5.73
N ASP A 141 15.42 -9.87 4.80
CA ASP A 141 16.60 -10.73 4.89
C ASP A 141 17.77 -10.07 4.15
N LEU A 142 18.58 -9.30 4.89
CA LEU A 142 19.69 -8.55 4.32
C LEU A 142 20.78 -9.47 3.72
N ALA A 143 21.01 -10.65 4.30
CA ALA A 143 21.99 -11.59 3.78
C ALA A 143 21.51 -12.21 2.45
N ALA A 144 20.24 -12.55 2.36
CA ALA A 144 19.64 -13.04 1.12
C ALA A 144 19.59 -11.96 0.02
N LEU A 145 19.36 -10.68 0.40
CA LEU A 145 19.43 -9.54 -0.52
C LEU A 145 20.86 -9.38 -1.08
N GLU A 146 21.89 -9.41 -0.23
CA GLU A 146 23.28 -9.31 -0.65
C GLU A 146 23.67 -10.48 -1.58
N ALA A 147 23.23 -11.69 -1.26
CA ALA A 147 23.45 -12.86 -2.12
C ALA A 147 22.76 -12.69 -3.50
N ALA A 148 21.56 -12.15 -3.55
CA ALA A 148 20.87 -11.86 -4.81
C ALA A 148 21.59 -10.78 -5.64
N PHE A 149 22.14 -9.74 -5.00
CA PHE A 149 22.83 -8.64 -5.67
C PHE A 149 24.21 -9.04 -6.19
N THR A 150 24.83 -10.08 -5.63
CA THR A 150 26.15 -10.60 -6.03
C THR A 150 26.05 -11.84 -6.89
N GLY A 151 24.86 -12.42 -7.05
CA GLY A 151 24.60 -13.64 -7.83
C GLY A 151 24.76 -13.45 -9.35
N PRO A 152 24.50 -14.49 -10.14
CA PRO A 152 24.62 -14.45 -11.60
C PRO A 152 23.58 -13.52 -12.26
N ASP A 153 22.37 -13.48 -11.70
CA ASP A 153 21.23 -12.70 -12.21
C ASP A 153 21.10 -11.38 -11.43
N ARG A 154 22.14 -10.55 -11.52
CA ARG A 154 22.21 -9.28 -10.77
C ARG A 154 21.03 -8.38 -11.09
N PRO A 155 20.25 -7.95 -10.09
CA PRO A 155 19.14 -7.03 -10.32
C PRO A 155 19.62 -5.63 -10.67
N THR A 156 18.87 -4.95 -11.53
CA THR A 156 19.07 -3.52 -11.84
C THR A 156 18.20 -2.63 -10.96
N ALA A 157 17.09 -3.18 -10.42
CA ALA A 157 16.21 -2.46 -9.51
C ALA A 157 15.73 -3.36 -8.37
N TYR A 158 15.39 -2.72 -7.25
CA TYR A 158 14.73 -3.34 -6.12
C TYR A 158 13.47 -2.55 -5.80
N LEU A 159 12.30 -3.21 -5.85
CA LEU A 159 11.00 -2.62 -5.54
C LEU A 159 10.57 -3.04 -4.15
N LEU A 160 10.68 -2.13 -3.19
CA LEU A 160 10.35 -2.31 -1.78
C LEU A 160 8.99 -1.70 -1.46
N CYS A 161 8.17 -2.36 -0.64
CA CYS A 161 6.92 -1.83 -0.08
C CYS A 161 7.12 -1.42 1.39
N SER A 162 6.86 -0.15 1.76
CA SER A 162 7.08 0.37 3.12
C SER A 162 6.00 1.39 3.52
N PRO A 163 5.13 1.08 4.48
CA PRO A 163 4.87 -0.19 5.17
C PRO A 163 4.50 -1.33 4.24
N HIS A 164 4.88 -2.56 4.62
CA HIS A 164 4.77 -3.72 3.74
C HIS A 164 3.33 -4.27 3.64
N ASN A 165 2.88 -4.52 2.44
CA ASN A 165 1.61 -5.17 2.12
C ASN A 165 1.89 -6.57 1.55
N PRO A 166 1.42 -7.67 2.16
CA PRO A 166 0.19 -7.76 2.97
C PRO A 166 0.35 -7.79 4.50
N ASN A 167 1.55 -8.02 5.03
CA ASN A 167 1.75 -8.38 6.44
C ASN A 167 1.78 -7.19 7.41
N GLY A 168 1.81 -5.94 6.90
CA GLY A 168 1.78 -4.73 7.74
C GLY A 168 3.09 -4.40 8.46
N THR A 169 4.21 -4.98 8.05
CA THR A 169 5.52 -4.64 8.62
C THR A 169 5.87 -3.18 8.35
N VAL A 170 6.27 -2.46 9.41
CA VAL A 170 6.90 -1.15 9.32
C VAL A 170 8.42 -1.38 9.48
N HIS A 171 9.18 -1.04 8.46
CA HIS A 171 10.64 -1.22 8.46
C HIS A 171 11.31 -0.19 9.36
N THR A 172 12.39 -0.57 10.03
CA THR A 172 13.16 0.35 10.89
C THR A 172 14.14 1.20 10.06
N ALA A 173 14.61 2.30 10.66
CA ALA A 173 15.64 3.15 10.03
C ALA A 173 16.91 2.35 9.70
N GLU A 174 17.30 1.44 10.59
CA GLU A 174 18.49 0.60 10.41
C GLU A 174 18.33 -0.36 9.22
N GLU A 175 17.14 -1.00 9.06
CA GLU A 175 16.87 -1.88 7.93
C GLU A 175 16.86 -1.10 6.61
N LEU A 176 16.16 0.03 6.58
CA LEU A 176 16.09 0.89 5.38
C LEU A 176 17.46 1.44 5.01
N SER A 177 18.26 1.90 5.97
CA SER A 177 19.64 2.34 5.74
C SER A 177 20.53 1.21 5.23
N ALA A 178 20.42 0.00 5.78
CA ALA A 178 21.19 -1.15 5.32
C ALA A 178 20.84 -1.53 3.88
N VAL A 179 19.55 -1.58 3.54
CA VAL A 179 19.07 -1.82 2.17
C VAL A 179 19.56 -0.76 1.20
N ALA A 180 19.46 0.52 1.58
CA ALA A 180 19.88 1.63 0.74
C ALA A 180 21.39 1.61 0.46
N ARG A 181 22.22 1.30 1.48
CA ARG A 181 23.67 1.11 1.28
C ARG A 181 23.96 -0.05 0.34
N LEU A 182 23.30 -1.20 0.55
CA LEU A 182 23.46 -2.38 -0.29
C LEU A 182 23.09 -2.06 -1.75
N CYS A 183 21.98 -1.38 -1.99
CA CYS A 183 21.59 -0.96 -3.34
C CYS A 183 22.63 -0.03 -3.98
N ARG A 184 23.15 0.95 -3.24
CA ARG A 184 24.17 1.89 -3.73
C ARG A 184 25.48 1.15 -4.06
N GLU A 185 25.94 0.25 -3.21
CA GLU A 185 27.18 -0.51 -3.38
C GLU A 185 27.15 -1.39 -4.63
N HIS A 186 25.99 -1.93 -4.97
CA HIS A 186 25.81 -2.81 -6.13
C HIS A 186 25.24 -2.12 -7.37
N GLY A 187 24.96 -0.80 -7.31
CA GLY A 187 24.39 -0.05 -8.44
C GLY A 187 22.94 -0.43 -8.75
N VAL A 188 22.18 -0.90 -7.77
CA VAL A 188 20.76 -1.27 -7.87
C VAL A 188 19.89 -0.05 -7.58
N LEU A 189 18.95 0.29 -8.45
CA LEU A 189 17.98 1.36 -8.18
C LEU A 189 16.98 0.90 -7.11
N LEU A 190 16.96 1.59 -5.96
CA LEU A 190 15.95 1.37 -4.93
C LEU A 190 14.69 2.18 -5.25
N VAL A 191 13.59 1.50 -5.54
CA VAL A 191 12.25 2.09 -5.70
C VAL A 191 11.40 1.68 -4.51
N VAL A 192 10.85 2.65 -3.77
CA VAL A 192 10.06 2.38 -2.57
C VAL A 192 8.62 2.83 -2.75
N ASP A 193 7.67 1.91 -2.58
CA ASP A 193 6.25 2.23 -2.49
C ASP A 193 5.90 2.62 -1.06
N GLU A 194 5.69 3.92 -0.84
CA GLU A 194 5.29 4.49 0.46
C GLU A 194 3.80 4.89 0.50
N ILE A 195 2.94 4.28 -0.32
CA ILE A 195 1.50 4.60 -0.35
C ILE A 195 0.81 4.36 1.00
N HIS A 196 1.35 3.45 1.81
CA HIS A 196 0.85 3.13 3.15
C HIS A 196 1.52 3.95 4.28
N ALA A 197 2.42 4.87 3.97
CA ALA A 197 3.17 5.66 4.95
C ALA A 197 2.32 6.32 6.05
N PRO A 198 1.14 6.92 5.75
CA PRO A 198 0.29 7.51 6.79
C PRO A 198 -0.47 6.47 7.65
N LEU A 199 -0.42 5.18 7.27
CA LEU A 199 -1.24 4.12 7.84
C LEU A 199 -0.42 3.28 8.82
N VAL A 200 0.01 3.90 9.92
CA VAL A 200 0.75 3.27 11.01
C VAL A 200 -0.01 3.47 12.31
N ASP A 201 -0.10 2.42 13.12
CA ASP A 201 -0.83 2.42 14.38
C ASP A 201 -0.27 3.46 15.35
N PRO A 202 -1.09 4.10 16.17
CA PRO A 202 -0.64 5.05 17.19
C PRO A 202 0.47 4.47 18.07
N GLY A 203 1.48 5.29 18.34
CA GLY A 203 2.65 4.90 19.14
C GLY A 203 3.75 4.14 18.38
N ASN A 204 3.56 3.91 17.09
CA ASN A 204 4.60 3.39 16.20
C ASN A 204 5.06 4.48 15.23
N GLU A 205 6.30 4.42 14.80
CA GLU A 205 6.92 5.42 13.93
C GLU A 205 7.11 4.87 12.52
N PHE A 206 6.72 5.68 11.52
CA PHE A 206 7.10 5.46 10.13
C PHE A 206 8.33 6.30 9.81
N VAL A 207 9.31 5.70 9.16
CA VAL A 207 10.52 6.38 8.69
C VAL A 207 10.43 6.54 7.17
N PRO A 208 10.29 7.77 6.64
CA PRO A 208 10.42 8.00 5.21
C PRO A 208 11.81 7.57 4.75
N VAL A 209 11.92 6.73 3.74
CA VAL A 209 13.23 6.23 3.33
C VAL A 209 14.20 7.35 2.95
N LEU A 210 13.70 8.40 2.29
CA LEU A 210 14.51 9.54 1.84
C LEU A 210 14.90 10.51 2.98
N SER A 211 14.40 10.33 4.20
CA SER A 211 14.91 11.05 5.38
C SER A 211 16.28 10.53 5.82
N LEU A 212 16.67 9.35 5.34
CA LEU A 212 17.92 8.69 5.70
C LEU A 212 19.06 9.11 4.77
N PRO A 213 20.23 9.51 5.33
CA PRO A 213 21.38 9.91 4.52
C PRO A 213 21.87 8.84 3.54
N ASP A 214 21.71 7.56 3.90
CA ASP A 214 22.12 6.44 3.07
C ASP A 214 21.24 6.23 1.82
N ALA A 215 20.00 6.74 1.81
CA ALA A 215 18.99 6.47 0.79
C ALA A 215 18.87 7.55 -0.29
N GLN A 216 19.82 8.46 -0.43
CA GLN A 216 19.73 9.59 -1.35
C GLN A 216 19.78 9.18 -2.84
N ASN A 217 20.14 7.94 -3.15
CA ASN A 217 20.04 7.34 -4.49
C ASN A 217 18.71 6.62 -4.76
N ALA A 218 17.77 6.61 -3.82
CA ALA A 218 16.46 5.97 -3.97
C ALA A 218 15.41 6.91 -4.59
N VAL A 219 14.31 6.30 -5.07
CA VAL A 219 13.12 7.01 -5.52
C VAL A 219 11.89 6.41 -4.83
N VAL A 220 11.05 7.28 -4.29
CA VAL A 220 9.79 6.92 -3.64
C VAL A 220 8.61 7.16 -4.58
N ALA A 221 7.64 6.26 -4.57
CA ALA A 221 6.31 6.46 -5.12
C ALA A 221 5.31 6.67 -3.98
N PHE A 222 4.62 7.79 -3.96
CA PHE A 222 3.65 8.15 -2.92
C PHE A 222 2.30 8.55 -3.51
N SER A 223 1.22 8.34 -2.75
CA SER A 223 -0.11 8.84 -3.07
C SER A 223 -0.96 8.95 -1.80
N ALA A 224 -1.81 9.97 -1.71
CA ALA A 224 -2.84 10.08 -0.68
C ALA A 224 -3.98 9.04 -0.84
N GLY A 225 -3.98 8.27 -1.91
CA GLY A 225 -5.04 7.35 -2.28
C GLY A 225 -5.41 6.31 -1.23
N LYS A 226 -4.44 5.79 -0.45
CA LYS A 226 -4.71 4.82 0.62
C LYS A 226 -4.97 5.48 1.97
N GLY A 227 -4.18 6.47 2.35
CA GLY A 227 -4.32 7.16 3.63
C GLY A 227 -5.68 7.83 3.81
N TRP A 228 -6.24 8.40 2.75
CA TRP A 228 -7.51 9.15 2.79
C TRP A 228 -8.64 8.52 1.98
N ASN A 229 -8.48 7.23 1.62
CA ASN A 229 -9.49 6.47 0.87
C ASN A 229 -9.94 7.13 -0.44
N LEU A 230 -8.97 7.57 -1.25
CA LEU A 230 -9.18 8.26 -2.53
C LEU A 230 -8.70 7.46 -3.77
N PRO A 231 -8.88 6.13 -3.87
CA PRO A 231 -8.32 5.34 -4.97
C PRO A 231 -8.92 5.70 -6.34
N ALA A 232 -10.10 6.29 -6.37
CA ALA A 232 -10.76 6.76 -7.60
C ALA A 232 -10.11 8.04 -8.16
N PHE A 233 -9.53 8.87 -7.30
CA PHE A 233 -8.82 10.08 -7.71
C PHE A 233 -7.36 9.73 -8.02
N LYS A 234 -7.09 9.48 -9.31
CA LYS A 234 -5.78 9.04 -9.79
C LYS A 234 -4.75 10.18 -9.76
N ALA A 235 -3.99 10.24 -8.66
CA ALA A 235 -2.86 11.13 -8.46
C ALA A 235 -1.80 10.47 -7.57
N GLY A 236 -0.55 10.70 -7.89
CA GLY A 236 0.61 10.25 -7.14
C GLY A 236 1.78 11.21 -7.31
N LEU A 237 2.85 10.93 -6.62
CA LEU A 237 4.11 11.63 -6.68
C LEU A 237 5.25 10.64 -6.84
N TYR A 238 6.22 11.01 -7.68
CA TYR A 238 7.60 10.57 -7.56
C TYR A 238 8.31 11.51 -6.58
N VAL A 239 9.08 10.95 -5.68
CA VAL A 239 9.97 11.72 -4.81
C VAL A 239 11.36 11.12 -4.94
N ARG A 240 12.36 11.90 -5.41
CA ARG A 240 13.73 11.41 -5.54
C ARG A 240 14.60 11.83 -4.37
N GLY A 241 15.56 11.02 -4.03
CA GLY A 241 16.70 11.45 -3.22
C GLY A 241 17.59 12.44 -4.00
N THR A 242 18.47 13.12 -3.31
CA THR A 242 19.34 14.14 -3.90
C THR A 242 20.25 13.59 -5.01
N ASP A 243 20.66 12.32 -4.90
CA ASP A 243 21.59 11.66 -5.81
C ASP A 243 20.89 10.89 -6.94
N ALA A 244 19.54 10.78 -6.89
CA ALA A 244 18.73 10.02 -7.86
C ALA A 244 18.27 10.86 -9.06
N VAL A 245 19.02 11.90 -9.45
CA VAL A 245 18.67 12.79 -10.58
C VAL A 245 18.55 12.03 -11.89
N ALA A 246 19.50 11.12 -12.17
CA ALA A 246 19.51 10.33 -13.39
C ALA A 246 18.25 9.44 -13.52
N ALA A 247 17.72 8.92 -12.40
CA ALA A 247 16.50 8.12 -12.40
C ALA A 247 15.26 8.94 -12.82
N PHE A 248 15.22 10.24 -12.50
CA PHE A 248 14.19 11.16 -12.96
C PHE A 248 14.34 11.56 -14.42
N ASP A 249 15.57 11.76 -14.88
CA ASP A 249 15.84 12.14 -16.27
C ASP A 249 15.54 11.01 -17.24
N ALA A 250 15.59 9.76 -16.77
CA ALA A 250 15.23 8.56 -17.52
C ALA A 250 13.71 8.29 -17.58
N LEU A 251 12.88 9.05 -16.86
CA LEU A 251 11.42 8.85 -16.91
C LEU A 251 10.87 9.05 -18.33
N PRO A 252 9.89 8.21 -18.77
CA PRO A 252 9.24 8.39 -20.06
C PRO A 252 8.62 9.78 -20.21
N PRO A 253 8.62 10.39 -21.41
CA PRO A 253 8.19 11.79 -21.61
C PRO A 253 6.79 12.13 -21.11
N LEU A 254 5.87 11.15 -21.10
CA LEU A 254 4.48 11.34 -20.65
C LEU A 254 4.22 10.92 -19.19
N ALA A 255 5.25 10.47 -18.46
CA ALA A 255 5.12 9.98 -17.09
C ALA A 255 4.44 10.98 -16.14
N ASN A 256 4.68 12.28 -16.34
CA ASN A 256 4.14 13.36 -15.51
C ASN A 256 2.75 13.87 -15.95
N GLN A 257 2.18 13.35 -17.05
CA GLN A 257 0.96 13.90 -17.66
C GLN A 257 -0.29 13.08 -17.37
N SER A 258 -0.16 11.96 -16.67
CA SER A 258 -1.28 11.03 -16.37
C SER A 258 -2.12 11.43 -15.16
N THR A 259 -1.80 12.55 -14.49
CA THR A 259 -2.54 13.03 -13.30
C THR A 259 -3.74 13.88 -13.72
N GLY A 260 -4.90 13.65 -13.10
CA GLY A 260 -6.12 14.45 -13.33
C GLY A 260 -6.18 15.68 -12.43
N GLN A 261 -6.78 16.81 -12.92
CA GLN A 261 -6.97 18.04 -12.13
C GLN A 261 -7.78 17.79 -10.87
N MET A 262 -8.95 17.16 -10.97
CA MET A 262 -9.79 16.86 -9.81
C MET A 262 -9.08 15.96 -8.80
N ALA A 263 -8.24 15.04 -9.26
CA ALA A 263 -7.44 14.19 -8.40
C ALA A 263 -6.38 14.98 -7.63
N THR A 264 -5.69 15.93 -8.30
CA THR A 264 -4.73 16.81 -7.65
C THR A 264 -5.38 17.69 -6.59
N ILE A 265 -6.56 18.24 -6.87
CA ILE A 265 -7.34 19.06 -5.92
C ILE A 265 -7.75 18.21 -4.71
N ALA A 266 -8.32 17.02 -4.94
CA ALA A 266 -8.75 16.10 -3.89
C ALA A 266 -7.58 15.69 -2.98
N HIS A 267 -6.45 15.28 -3.57
CA HIS A 267 -5.26 14.87 -2.82
C HIS A 267 -4.61 16.03 -2.08
N THR A 268 -4.57 17.24 -2.68
CA THR A 268 -4.06 18.45 -2.01
C THR A 268 -4.90 18.79 -0.77
N ALA A 269 -6.22 18.74 -0.88
CA ALA A 269 -7.13 18.96 0.26
C ALA A 269 -6.92 17.91 1.36
N ALA A 270 -6.81 16.62 0.99
CA ALA A 270 -6.56 15.55 1.92
C ALA A 270 -5.24 15.73 2.69
N LEU A 271 -4.15 16.05 2.00
CA LEU A 271 -2.84 16.27 2.61
C LEU A 271 -2.82 17.49 3.54
N ARG A 272 -3.49 18.56 3.18
CA ARG A 272 -3.50 19.80 3.96
C ARG A 272 -4.39 19.72 5.19
N HIS A 273 -5.53 19.06 5.08
CA HIS A 273 -6.60 19.13 6.08
C HIS A 273 -6.93 17.79 6.75
N GLY A 274 -6.46 16.68 6.20
CA GLY A 274 -6.88 15.34 6.61
C GLY A 274 -5.96 14.63 7.61
N GLN A 275 -4.99 15.31 8.26
CA GLN A 275 -4.05 14.65 9.17
C GLN A 275 -4.78 14.05 10.38
N ALA A 276 -5.58 14.84 11.08
CA ALA A 276 -6.36 14.39 12.23
C ALA A 276 -7.39 13.29 11.85
N TRP A 277 -7.90 13.35 10.62
CA TRP A 277 -8.83 12.33 10.12
C TRP A 277 -8.14 10.97 9.93
N VAL A 278 -6.98 10.93 9.28
CA VAL A 278 -6.25 9.67 9.10
C VAL A 278 -5.74 9.10 10.43
N ASP A 279 -5.37 9.95 11.38
CA ASP A 279 -5.00 9.54 12.74
C ASP A 279 -6.19 8.89 13.45
N ALA A 280 -7.38 9.48 13.35
CA ALA A 280 -8.61 8.90 13.91
C ALA A 280 -8.96 7.55 13.24
N VAL A 281 -8.79 7.43 11.91
CA VAL A 281 -8.94 6.14 11.20
C VAL A 281 -7.99 5.11 11.79
N MET A 282 -6.72 5.44 12.01
CA MET A 282 -5.75 4.48 12.51
C MET A 282 -5.97 4.09 13.97
N VAL A 283 -6.56 4.94 14.79
CA VAL A 283 -7.03 4.57 16.14
C VAL A 283 -8.10 3.47 16.05
N GLU A 284 -9.10 3.63 15.20
CA GLU A 284 -10.16 2.63 15.02
C GLU A 284 -9.63 1.35 14.36
N VAL A 285 -8.73 1.46 13.38
CA VAL A 285 -8.07 0.30 12.75
C VAL A 285 -7.23 -0.48 13.77
N ALA A 286 -6.49 0.19 14.65
CA ALA A 286 -5.73 -0.47 15.71
C ALA A 286 -6.66 -1.27 16.65
N ALA A 287 -7.80 -0.71 17.03
CA ALA A 287 -8.82 -1.41 17.80
C ALA A 287 -9.41 -2.62 17.03
N ASN A 288 -9.61 -2.49 15.73
CA ASN A 288 -10.07 -3.57 14.86
C ASN A 288 -9.02 -4.70 14.73
N LYS A 289 -7.73 -4.37 14.69
CA LYS A 289 -6.64 -5.37 14.72
C LYS A 289 -6.66 -6.16 16.03
N ASP A 290 -6.86 -5.48 17.16
CA ASP A 290 -6.97 -6.13 18.48
C ASP A 290 -8.24 -6.97 18.59
N LEU A 291 -9.36 -6.51 18.03
CA LEU A 291 -10.60 -7.27 17.92
C LEU A 291 -10.40 -8.55 17.10
N LEU A 292 -9.80 -8.43 15.92
CA LEU A 292 -9.51 -9.58 15.06
C LEU A 292 -8.64 -10.61 15.78
N GLY A 293 -7.60 -10.17 16.50
CA GLY A 293 -6.73 -11.07 17.28
C GLY A 293 -7.54 -11.94 18.25
N ARG A 294 -8.38 -11.30 19.08
CA ARG A 294 -9.27 -12.03 20.01
C ARG A 294 -10.22 -12.99 19.30
N LEU A 295 -10.85 -12.53 18.23
CA LEU A 295 -11.81 -13.37 17.48
C LEU A 295 -11.13 -14.58 16.82
N VAL A 296 -9.91 -14.43 16.32
CA VAL A 296 -9.12 -15.52 15.74
C VAL A 296 -8.78 -16.54 16.84
N ASP A 297 -8.27 -16.07 17.98
CA ASP A 297 -7.90 -16.95 19.11
C ASP A 297 -9.11 -17.74 19.65
N ASP A 298 -10.28 -17.08 19.74
CA ASP A 298 -11.48 -17.68 20.33
C ASP A 298 -12.25 -18.59 19.35
N LEU A 299 -12.28 -18.25 18.05
CA LEU A 299 -13.25 -18.85 17.11
C LEU A 299 -12.61 -19.61 15.94
N LEU A 300 -11.34 -19.38 15.63
CA LEU A 300 -10.69 -19.95 14.45
C LEU A 300 -9.45 -20.81 14.82
N PRO A 301 -9.63 -21.93 15.55
CA PRO A 301 -8.52 -22.82 15.85
C PRO A 301 -7.88 -23.32 14.55
N GLY A 302 -6.56 -23.13 14.42
CA GLY A 302 -5.80 -23.45 13.21
C GLY A 302 -5.54 -22.24 12.29
N VAL A 303 -6.02 -21.05 12.63
CA VAL A 303 -5.62 -19.79 12.02
C VAL A 303 -4.66 -19.04 12.95
N THR A 304 -3.59 -18.49 12.39
CA THR A 304 -2.67 -17.62 13.15
C THR A 304 -2.72 -16.20 12.57
N TYR A 305 -2.82 -15.20 13.45
CA TYR A 305 -2.75 -13.80 13.11
C TYR A 305 -1.62 -13.11 13.88
N GLN A 306 -0.59 -12.70 13.15
CA GLN A 306 0.46 -11.86 13.71
C GLN A 306 0.08 -10.38 13.51
N ARG A 307 -0.32 -9.71 14.60
CA ARG A 307 -0.66 -8.30 14.57
C ARG A 307 0.56 -7.45 14.20
N ALA A 308 0.42 -6.63 13.16
CA ALA A 308 1.47 -5.73 12.71
C ALA A 308 1.03 -4.26 12.80
N PRO A 309 1.97 -3.31 12.98
CA PRO A 309 1.62 -1.90 13.19
C PRO A 309 1.20 -1.17 11.91
N GLY A 310 1.64 -1.62 10.74
CA GLY A 310 1.36 -0.94 9.47
C GLY A 310 0.05 -1.37 8.82
N THR A 311 -0.48 -0.54 7.96
CA THR A 311 -1.66 -0.71 7.11
C THR A 311 -2.97 -0.97 7.88
N TYR A 312 -4.07 -1.12 7.17
CA TYR A 312 -5.36 -1.60 7.69
C TYR A 312 -5.67 -3.01 7.16
N LEU A 313 -4.63 -3.76 6.81
CA LEU A 313 -4.75 -5.11 6.25
C LEU A 313 -4.22 -6.12 7.27
N ALA A 314 -4.92 -7.24 7.40
CA ALA A 314 -4.50 -8.36 8.23
C ALA A 314 -4.09 -9.53 7.34
N TRP A 315 -2.96 -10.16 7.67
CA TRP A 315 -2.44 -11.34 7.02
C TRP A 315 -2.64 -12.54 7.92
N LEU A 316 -3.51 -13.48 7.49
CA LEU A 316 -3.92 -14.64 8.28
C LEU A 316 -3.27 -15.90 7.70
N ASP A 317 -2.52 -16.62 8.53
CA ASP A 317 -2.04 -17.96 8.20
C ASP A 317 -3.11 -18.99 8.54
N CYS A 318 -3.66 -19.64 7.52
CA CYS A 318 -4.69 -20.65 7.61
C CYS A 318 -4.12 -22.08 7.45
N THR A 319 -2.81 -22.26 7.55
CA THR A 319 -2.13 -23.56 7.33
C THR A 319 -2.69 -24.65 8.25
N GLY A 320 -2.99 -24.31 9.50
CA GLY A 320 -3.54 -25.25 10.49
C GLY A 320 -4.96 -25.74 10.21
N LEU A 321 -5.68 -25.11 9.25
CA LEU A 321 -7.02 -25.57 8.85
C LEU A 321 -6.98 -26.78 7.89
N GLY A 322 -5.81 -27.10 7.30
CA GLY A 322 -5.69 -28.19 6.34
C GLY A 322 -6.40 -27.93 4.99
N LEU A 323 -6.86 -26.71 4.74
CA LEU A 323 -7.52 -26.32 3.49
C LEU A 323 -6.46 -26.08 2.40
N GLU A 324 -6.69 -26.57 1.19
CA GLU A 324 -5.82 -26.29 0.05
C GLU A 324 -5.89 -24.80 -0.37
N ASN A 325 -7.10 -24.25 -0.42
CA ASN A 325 -7.35 -22.84 -0.73
C ASN A 325 -8.37 -22.24 0.26
N PRO A 326 -7.90 -21.64 1.36
CA PRO A 326 -8.78 -21.05 2.37
C PRO A 326 -9.69 -19.95 1.82
N ARG A 327 -9.21 -19.11 0.89
CA ARG A 327 -10.01 -18.05 0.28
C ARG A 327 -11.24 -18.61 -0.44
N ASP A 328 -11.07 -19.64 -1.26
CA ASP A 328 -12.17 -20.23 -2.01
C ASP A 328 -13.18 -20.91 -1.08
N HIS A 329 -12.70 -21.57 -0.02
CA HIS A 329 -13.55 -22.11 1.03
C HIS A 329 -14.41 -21.02 1.69
N PHE A 330 -13.77 -19.92 2.14
CA PHE A 330 -14.49 -18.84 2.83
C PHE A 330 -15.47 -18.10 1.92
N VAL A 331 -15.16 -17.89 0.66
CA VAL A 331 -16.11 -17.33 -0.31
C VAL A 331 -17.30 -18.25 -0.51
N ALA A 332 -17.06 -19.54 -0.73
CA ALA A 332 -18.10 -20.50 -1.07
C ALA A 332 -18.99 -20.86 0.13
N ARG A 333 -18.40 -21.10 1.30
CA ARG A 333 -19.05 -21.65 2.49
C ARG A 333 -19.38 -20.61 3.54
N ALA A 334 -18.45 -19.69 3.84
CA ALA A 334 -18.65 -18.64 4.82
C ALA A 334 -19.34 -17.40 4.24
N LYS A 335 -19.36 -17.23 2.93
CA LYS A 335 -19.82 -16.00 2.28
C LYS A 335 -19.01 -14.77 2.73
N VAL A 336 -17.69 -14.94 2.84
CA VAL A 336 -16.73 -13.90 3.17
C VAL A 336 -15.68 -13.80 2.05
N GLY A 337 -15.60 -12.65 1.41
CA GLY A 337 -14.67 -12.34 0.32
C GLY A 337 -13.34 -11.82 0.88
N LEU A 338 -12.25 -12.55 0.67
CA LEU A 338 -10.88 -12.23 1.09
C LEU A 338 -9.94 -12.29 -0.14
N ASN A 339 -8.72 -11.72 -0.03
CA ASN A 339 -7.70 -12.00 -1.03
C ASN A 339 -7.04 -13.36 -0.76
N SER A 340 -6.72 -14.09 -1.84
CA SER A 340 -5.91 -15.29 -1.74
C SER A 340 -4.45 -14.96 -1.48
N GLY A 341 -3.83 -15.71 -0.60
CA GLY A 341 -2.39 -15.55 -0.35
C GLY A 341 -1.53 -15.91 -1.57
N SER A 342 -2.00 -16.81 -2.44
CA SER A 342 -1.31 -17.16 -3.69
C SER A 342 -1.09 -15.98 -4.62
N ASP A 343 -1.91 -14.93 -4.51
CA ASP A 343 -1.74 -13.71 -5.31
C ASP A 343 -0.50 -12.91 -4.88
N PHE A 344 -0.01 -13.11 -3.63
CA PHE A 344 1.10 -12.36 -3.03
C PHE A 344 2.46 -13.09 -3.14
N GLY A 345 2.46 -14.31 -3.65
CA GLY A 345 3.64 -15.12 -3.86
C GLY A 345 3.32 -16.62 -3.87
N PRO A 346 4.14 -17.44 -4.56
CA PRO A 346 3.82 -18.85 -4.84
C PRO A 346 3.65 -19.71 -3.57
N ASP A 347 4.37 -19.40 -2.49
CA ASP A 347 4.40 -20.22 -1.26
C ASP A 347 3.31 -19.83 -0.25
N HIS A 348 2.41 -18.90 -0.62
CA HIS A 348 1.45 -18.33 0.32
C HIS A 348 -0.01 -18.76 0.06
N GLY A 349 -0.23 -19.87 -0.67
CA GLY A 349 -1.59 -20.34 -1.03
C GLY A 349 -2.50 -20.65 0.16
N ARG A 350 -1.94 -20.92 1.36
CA ARG A 350 -2.68 -21.18 2.59
C ARG A 350 -2.92 -19.94 3.46
N PHE A 351 -2.59 -18.75 2.94
CA PHE A 351 -2.84 -17.48 3.61
C PHE A 351 -4.03 -16.76 2.99
N VAL A 352 -4.62 -15.86 3.76
CA VAL A 352 -5.60 -14.90 3.24
C VAL A 352 -5.31 -13.50 3.77
N ARG A 353 -5.62 -12.47 2.97
CA ARG A 353 -5.55 -11.08 3.41
C ARG A 353 -6.94 -10.52 3.63
N MET A 354 -7.17 -9.94 4.83
CA MET A 354 -8.42 -9.33 5.26
C MET A 354 -8.26 -7.81 5.42
N ASN A 355 -9.23 -7.04 4.94
CA ASN A 355 -9.30 -5.59 5.13
C ASN A 355 -10.05 -5.29 6.44
N LEU A 356 -9.40 -4.54 7.34
CA LEU A 356 -9.93 -4.12 8.64
C LEU A 356 -10.44 -2.69 8.70
N ALA A 357 -10.37 -1.95 7.58
CA ALA A 357 -10.91 -0.59 7.51
C ALA A 357 -12.44 -0.61 7.26
N THR A 358 -13.16 -1.16 8.21
CA THR A 358 -14.62 -1.32 8.24
C THR A 358 -15.13 -1.33 9.68
N SER A 359 -16.44 -1.47 9.90
CA SER A 359 -17.00 -1.48 11.25
C SER A 359 -16.60 -2.75 12.03
N PRO A 360 -16.43 -2.65 13.37
CA PRO A 360 -16.19 -3.82 14.23
C PRO A 360 -17.25 -4.92 14.06
N ALA A 361 -18.50 -4.53 13.82
CA ALA A 361 -19.62 -5.47 13.61
C ALA A 361 -19.41 -6.35 12.36
N LEU A 362 -18.97 -5.75 11.24
CA LEU A 362 -18.70 -6.50 10.00
C LEU A 362 -17.49 -7.43 10.14
N ILE A 363 -16.48 -7.04 10.92
CA ILE A 363 -15.34 -7.92 11.23
C ILE A 363 -15.80 -9.12 12.06
N THR A 364 -16.58 -8.87 13.12
CA THR A 364 -17.12 -9.94 13.98
C THR A 364 -17.97 -10.92 13.17
N GLU A 365 -18.91 -10.41 12.39
CA GLU A 365 -19.76 -11.21 11.51
C GLU A 365 -18.95 -12.04 10.53
N ALA A 366 -17.92 -11.47 9.91
CA ALA A 366 -17.07 -12.21 8.99
C ALA A 366 -16.36 -13.38 9.67
N VAL A 367 -15.77 -13.16 10.86
CA VAL A 367 -15.07 -14.21 11.59
C VAL A 367 -16.04 -15.30 12.10
N GLU A 368 -17.22 -14.92 12.58
CA GLU A 368 -18.28 -15.87 12.98
C GLU A 368 -18.74 -16.75 11.80
N ARG A 369 -18.96 -16.15 10.61
CA ARG A 369 -19.28 -16.89 9.38
C ARG A 369 -18.14 -17.82 8.98
N MET A 370 -16.88 -17.38 9.06
CA MET A 370 -15.71 -18.22 8.80
C MET A 370 -15.66 -19.41 9.76
N ALA A 371 -15.84 -19.19 11.06
CA ALA A 371 -15.86 -20.23 12.08
C ALA A 371 -17.00 -21.25 11.87
N ALA A 372 -18.20 -20.78 11.55
CA ALA A 372 -19.34 -21.65 11.25
C ALA A 372 -19.10 -22.56 10.04
N SER A 373 -18.34 -22.07 9.04
CA SER A 373 -18.04 -22.82 7.82
C SER A 373 -17.00 -23.94 7.99
N LEU A 374 -16.31 -23.98 9.14
CA LEU A 374 -15.28 -24.97 9.46
C LEU A 374 -15.83 -26.15 10.31
N ARG A 375 -17.09 -26.07 10.73
CA ARG A 375 -17.81 -27.12 11.47
C ARG A 375 -18.51 -28.05 10.49
#